data_83b293c2d6637b947a22364bdd11b38f
#
_entry.id   83b293c2d6637b947a22364bdd11b38f
#
_cell.length_a   1.000
_cell.length_b   1.000
_cell.length_c   1.000
_cell.angle_alpha   90.00
_cell.angle_beta   90.00
_cell.angle_gamma   90.00
#
_symmetry.space_group_name_H-M   'P 1'
#
loop_
_entity.id
_entity.type
_entity.pdbx_description
1 polymer ?
#
loop_
_entity_poly.entity_id
_entity_poly.type
_entity_poly.pdbx_seq_one_letter_code
_entity_poly.pdbx_strand_id
1 'polypeptide(L)'
;MSGILYLCATPIGNLEDMTFRVIRTLKEVDLIAAEDTRNSIKLLNHFEIHTPMTSYHEYNKIEKGRKLVEKLQEGMNIALITDAGTPGISDPGEELVKMCREEGITVTSLPGACACITALTISGIPTRRFAFEAFLPQDKKERQQILSEMKEETRTIILYEAPHRLVKTIKELAETLGGDRKITICRELTKKHETAYMDTLDGACRFYEENPPKGECVLVLEGKSREEMEEAKKARWLALSVEEHFQIYLDQGLEKKEAMKRTAKDRGVSKRDIYQKLIRKN
;
A
#
# COMPACT_ATOMS: atom_id res chain seq x y z
N MET A 1 -21.09 14.12 -27.12
CA MET A 1 -20.58 14.08 -25.73
C MET A 1 -19.77 12.81 -25.60
N SER A 2 -18.62 12.86 -24.97
CA SER A 2 -17.83 11.65 -24.68
C SER A 2 -18.61 10.71 -23.75
N GLY A 3 -18.34 9.41 -23.87
CA GLY A 3 -18.84 8.40 -22.94
C GLY A 3 -18.14 8.49 -21.58
N ILE A 4 -18.46 7.54 -20.71
CA ILE A 4 -17.95 7.46 -19.33
C ILE A 4 -17.14 6.17 -19.16
N LEU A 5 -15.96 6.27 -18.52
CA LEU A 5 -15.23 5.12 -18.02
C LEU A 5 -15.71 4.78 -16.62
N TYR A 6 -16.21 3.57 -16.42
CA TYR A 6 -16.66 3.02 -15.14
C TYR A 6 -15.62 2.02 -14.62
N LEU A 7 -15.02 2.28 -13.47
CA LEU A 7 -14.21 1.29 -12.77
C LEU A 7 -15.15 0.43 -11.92
N CYS A 8 -15.29 -0.82 -12.26
CA CYS A 8 -16.24 -1.74 -11.65
C CYS A 8 -15.53 -2.79 -10.82
N ALA A 9 -15.63 -2.69 -9.50
CA ALA A 9 -15.04 -3.65 -8.59
C ALA A 9 -15.66 -5.05 -8.77
N THR A 10 -14.81 -6.07 -8.88
CA THR A 10 -15.19 -7.49 -8.94
C THR A 10 -14.95 -8.16 -7.58
N PRO A 11 -15.56 -9.32 -7.30
CA PRO A 11 -15.32 -10.04 -6.06
C PRO A 11 -13.86 -10.44 -5.86
N ILE A 12 -13.41 -10.47 -4.61
CA ILE A 12 -12.07 -10.95 -4.22
C ILE A 12 -12.08 -12.40 -3.72
N GLY A 13 -13.23 -13.08 -3.83
CA GLY A 13 -13.36 -14.47 -3.40
C GLY A 13 -14.78 -14.91 -3.14
N ASN A 14 -15.73 -13.99 -2.97
CA ASN A 14 -17.14 -14.28 -2.72
C ASN A 14 -18.02 -13.52 -3.71
N LEU A 15 -18.81 -14.24 -4.50
CA LEU A 15 -19.69 -13.65 -5.51
C LEU A 15 -20.77 -12.73 -4.91
N GLU A 16 -21.13 -12.91 -3.64
CA GLU A 16 -22.09 -12.07 -2.93
C GLU A 16 -21.58 -10.64 -2.68
N ASP A 17 -20.27 -10.42 -2.78
CA ASP A 17 -19.65 -9.08 -2.68
C ASP A 17 -19.84 -8.23 -3.95
N MET A 18 -20.47 -8.80 -5.00
CA MET A 18 -20.80 -8.06 -6.21
C MET A 18 -21.96 -7.10 -5.96
N THR A 19 -21.74 -5.80 -6.12
CA THR A 19 -22.79 -4.83 -5.85
C THR A 19 -23.86 -4.77 -6.94
N PHE A 20 -25.11 -4.53 -6.58
CA PHE A 20 -26.21 -4.34 -7.53
C PHE A 20 -25.90 -3.24 -8.57
N ARG A 21 -25.20 -2.19 -8.14
CA ARG A 21 -24.84 -1.09 -9.04
C ARG A 21 -23.81 -1.53 -10.07
N VAL A 22 -22.82 -2.32 -9.69
CA VAL A 22 -21.83 -2.88 -10.62
C VAL A 22 -22.51 -3.80 -11.62
N ILE A 23 -23.37 -4.74 -11.18
CA ILE A 23 -24.11 -5.65 -12.07
C ILE A 23 -24.92 -4.87 -13.10
N ARG A 24 -25.67 -3.86 -12.65
CA ARG A 24 -26.46 -3.00 -13.54
C ARG A 24 -25.56 -2.27 -14.54
N THR A 25 -24.49 -1.62 -14.08
CA THR A 25 -23.57 -0.89 -14.96
C THR A 25 -22.93 -1.80 -16.01
N LEU A 26 -22.48 -3.00 -15.63
CA LEU A 26 -21.93 -3.97 -16.58
C LEU A 26 -22.94 -4.45 -17.63
N LYS A 27 -24.25 -4.44 -17.33
CA LYS A 27 -25.33 -4.75 -18.30
C LYS A 27 -25.65 -3.58 -19.23
N GLU A 28 -25.41 -2.34 -18.78
CA GLU A 28 -25.81 -1.11 -19.49
C GLU A 28 -24.70 -0.49 -20.35
N VAL A 29 -23.41 -0.77 -20.09
CA VAL A 29 -22.29 -0.21 -20.87
C VAL A 29 -22.17 -0.88 -22.24
N ASP A 30 -21.52 -0.18 -23.18
CA ASP A 30 -21.34 -0.65 -24.55
C ASP A 30 -20.19 -1.68 -24.66
N LEU A 31 -19.23 -1.63 -23.74
CA LEU A 31 -18.04 -2.49 -23.79
C LEU A 31 -17.49 -2.72 -22.38
N ILE A 32 -17.05 -3.94 -22.09
CA ILE A 32 -16.29 -4.28 -20.90
C ILE A 32 -14.82 -4.50 -21.27
N ALA A 33 -13.91 -3.76 -20.66
CA ALA A 33 -12.46 -4.00 -20.69
C ALA A 33 -12.08 -4.86 -19.48
N ALA A 34 -11.50 -6.04 -19.70
CA ALA A 34 -11.17 -7.00 -18.65
C ALA A 34 -9.71 -7.42 -18.70
N GLU A 35 -9.09 -7.65 -17.56
CA GLU A 35 -7.69 -8.07 -17.43
C GLU A 35 -7.48 -9.47 -18.03
N ASP A 36 -8.19 -10.47 -17.55
CA ASP A 36 -8.26 -11.81 -18.19
C ASP A 36 -9.71 -12.12 -18.59
N THR A 37 -9.98 -12.08 -19.90
CA THR A 37 -11.31 -12.36 -20.44
C THR A 37 -11.79 -13.79 -20.15
N ARG A 38 -10.89 -14.77 -19.98
CA ARG A 38 -11.22 -16.18 -19.68
C ARG A 38 -11.74 -16.35 -18.25
N ASN A 39 -11.26 -15.56 -17.31
CA ASN A 39 -11.74 -15.53 -15.94
C ASN A 39 -13.02 -14.70 -15.84
N SER A 40 -13.00 -13.52 -16.44
CA SER A 40 -14.13 -12.58 -16.39
C SER A 40 -15.40 -13.15 -17.00
N ILE A 41 -15.33 -13.95 -18.07
CA ILE A 41 -16.51 -14.55 -18.70
C ILE A 41 -17.31 -15.44 -17.73
N LYS A 42 -16.65 -16.11 -16.79
CA LYS A 42 -17.31 -16.93 -15.79
C LYS A 42 -18.13 -16.09 -14.83
N LEU A 43 -17.57 -14.94 -14.39
CA LEU A 43 -18.24 -13.97 -13.54
C LEU A 43 -19.45 -13.36 -14.26
N LEU A 44 -19.26 -12.89 -15.50
CA LEU A 44 -20.30 -12.25 -16.29
C LEU A 44 -21.45 -13.22 -16.57
N ASN A 45 -21.16 -14.47 -16.92
CA ASN A 45 -22.19 -15.50 -17.12
C ASN A 45 -22.99 -15.79 -15.85
N HIS A 46 -22.34 -15.82 -14.68
CA HIS A 46 -23.02 -16.03 -13.40
C HIS A 46 -24.10 -14.97 -13.12
N PHE A 47 -23.83 -13.70 -13.51
CA PHE A 47 -24.76 -12.58 -13.32
C PHE A 47 -25.60 -12.26 -14.58
N GLU A 48 -25.59 -13.15 -15.58
CA GLU A 48 -26.34 -12.98 -16.84
C GLU A 48 -26.01 -11.63 -17.52
N ILE A 49 -24.72 -11.30 -17.60
CA ILE A 49 -24.18 -10.10 -18.28
C ILE A 49 -23.66 -10.54 -19.65
N HIS A 50 -24.24 -9.99 -20.71
CA HIS A 50 -23.94 -10.35 -22.11
C HIS A 50 -23.25 -9.23 -22.88
N THR A 51 -22.81 -8.18 -22.21
CA THR A 51 -22.10 -7.03 -22.77
C THR A 51 -20.80 -7.49 -23.45
N PRO A 52 -20.49 -7.01 -24.66
CA PRO A 52 -19.26 -7.33 -25.36
C PRO A 52 -18.03 -7.06 -24.49
N MET A 53 -17.03 -7.94 -24.56
CA MET A 53 -15.84 -7.84 -23.75
C MET A 53 -14.57 -7.79 -24.61
N THR A 54 -13.55 -7.07 -24.12
CA THR A 54 -12.21 -6.99 -24.73
C THR A 54 -11.14 -7.10 -23.65
N SER A 55 -9.94 -7.59 -24.02
CA SER A 55 -8.82 -7.67 -23.07
C SER A 55 -8.16 -6.31 -22.87
N TYR A 56 -7.77 -6.02 -21.62
CA TYR A 56 -6.95 -4.88 -21.23
C TYR A 56 -6.06 -5.29 -20.07
N HIS A 57 -4.79 -5.54 -20.29
CA HIS A 57 -3.82 -6.09 -19.33
C HIS A 57 -2.46 -5.41 -19.46
N GLU A 58 -1.53 -5.68 -18.55
CA GLU A 58 -0.21 -5.04 -18.44
C GLU A 58 0.54 -4.99 -19.78
N TYR A 59 0.52 -6.08 -20.56
CA TYR A 59 1.28 -6.18 -21.80
C TYR A 59 0.67 -5.43 -22.99
N ASN A 60 -0.59 -5.00 -22.91
CA ASN A 60 -1.26 -4.27 -23.99
C ASN A 60 -1.78 -2.90 -23.58
N LYS A 61 -1.57 -2.47 -22.32
CA LYS A 61 -2.21 -1.30 -21.71
C LYS A 61 -2.05 0.00 -22.52
N ILE A 62 -0.91 0.22 -23.15
CA ILE A 62 -0.67 1.46 -23.91
C ILE A 62 -1.44 1.48 -25.23
N GLU A 63 -1.26 0.46 -26.08
CA GLU A 63 -1.94 0.42 -27.39
C GLU A 63 -3.45 0.28 -27.24
N LYS A 64 -3.86 -0.64 -26.36
CA LYS A 64 -5.28 -0.91 -26.10
C LYS A 64 -5.96 0.24 -25.39
N GLY A 65 -5.25 0.89 -24.45
CA GLY A 65 -5.73 2.09 -23.75
C GLY A 65 -6.10 3.21 -24.72
N ARG A 66 -5.26 3.51 -25.70
CA ARG A 66 -5.56 4.51 -26.76
C ARG A 66 -6.84 4.17 -27.51
N LYS A 67 -7.01 2.90 -27.93
CA LYS A 67 -8.22 2.45 -28.63
C LYS A 67 -9.48 2.54 -27.76
N LEU A 68 -9.35 2.33 -26.45
CA LEU A 68 -10.47 2.50 -25.50
C LEU A 68 -10.82 3.97 -25.30
N VAL A 69 -9.82 4.84 -25.23
CA VAL A 69 -9.99 6.30 -25.16
C VAL A 69 -10.69 6.83 -26.41
N GLU A 70 -10.28 6.41 -27.61
CA GLU A 70 -10.96 6.76 -28.88
C GLU A 70 -12.45 6.39 -28.84
N LYS A 71 -12.79 5.18 -28.41
CA LYS A 71 -14.20 4.73 -28.26
C LYS A 71 -14.98 5.55 -27.24
N LEU A 72 -14.36 5.92 -26.12
CA LEU A 72 -14.97 6.81 -25.14
C LEU A 72 -15.20 8.22 -25.73
N GLN A 73 -14.29 8.74 -26.52
CA GLN A 73 -14.45 10.03 -27.23
C GLN A 73 -15.60 9.97 -28.26
N GLU A 74 -15.80 8.81 -28.90
CA GLU A 74 -16.93 8.54 -29.82
C GLU A 74 -18.29 8.43 -29.08
N GLY A 75 -18.30 8.44 -27.74
CA GLY A 75 -19.51 8.42 -26.92
C GLY A 75 -19.88 7.06 -26.33
N MET A 76 -19.05 6.01 -26.52
CA MET A 76 -19.28 4.71 -25.88
C MET A 76 -19.01 4.78 -24.38
N ASN A 77 -19.87 4.14 -23.60
CA ASN A 77 -19.61 3.88 -22.17
C ASN A 77 -18.84 2.59 -22.00
N ILE A 78 -17.76 2.63 -21.23
CA ILE A 78 -16.88 1.47 -21.05
C ILE A 78 -16.75 1.15 -19.56
N ALA A 79 -16.91 -0.12 -19.18
CA ALA A 79 -16.58 -0.61 -17.86
C ALA A 79 -15.20 -1.26 -17.87
N LEU A 80 -14.35 -0.91 -16.92
CA LEU A 80 -13.09 -1.61 -16.63
C LEU A 80 -13.31 -2.53 -15.44
N ILE A 81 -12.92 -3.78 -15.58
CA ILE A 81 -12.85 -4.79 -14.52
C ILE A 81 -11.48 -5.45 -14.47
N THR A 82 -11.08 -5.91 -13.29
CA THR A 82 -9.86 -6.70 -13.05
C THR A 82 -10.23 -8.13 -12.66
N ASP A 83 -9.26 -9.01 -12.53
CA ASP A 83 -9.49 -10.39 -12.11
C ASP A 83 -10.10 -10.46 -10.70
N ALA A 84 -9.71 -9.54 -9.80
CA ALA A 84 -10.25 -9.46 -8.45
C ALA A 84 -10.14 -8.05 -7.87
N GLY A 85 -11.21 -7.57 -7.27
CA GLY A 85 -11.25 -6.32 -6.52
C GLY A 85 -11.49 -5.05 -7.35
N THR A 86 -11.04 -3.93 -6.83
CA THR A 86 -11.26 -2.60 -7.39
C THR A 86 -10.20 -2.26 -8.43
N PRO A 87 -10.58 -1.97 -9.70
CA PRO A 87 -9.64 -1.59 -10.75
C PRO A 87 -8.88 -0.28 -10.44
N GLY A 88 -7.63 -0.20 -10.89
CA GLY A 88 -6.73 0.93 -10.64
C GLY A 88 -5.99 0.86 -9.30
N ILE A 89 -6.06 -0.29 -8.61
CA ILE A 89 -5.32 -0.57 -7.37
C ILE A 89 -4.38 -1.75 -7.61
N SER A 90 -3.12 -1.47 -7.96
CA SER A 90 -2.11 -2.49 -8.29
C SER A 90 -2.41 -3.29 -9.56
N ASP A 91 -2.98 -2.64 -10.56
CA ASP A 91 -3.32 -3.21 -11.87
C ASP A 91 -3.20 -2.15 -12.99
N PRO A 92 -3.22 -2.53 -14.27
CA PRO A 92 -3.06 -1.61 -15.41
C PRO A 92 -4.17 -0.56 -15.56
N GLY A 93 -5.23 -0.63 -14.76
CA GLY A 93 -6.33 0.34 -14.77
C GLY A 93 -5.89 1.76 -14.47
N GLU A 94 -4.83 1.93 -13.68
CA GLU A 94 -4.22 3.23 -13.38
C GLU A 94 -3.86 3.98 -14.67
N GLU A 95 -3.23 3.32 -15.64
CA GLU A 95 -2.82 3.94 -16.90
C GLU A 95 -4.02 4.38 -17.77
N LEU A 96 -5.08 3.55 -17.83
CA LEU A 96 -6.29 3.92 -18.57
C LEU A 96 -7.00 5.12 -17.92
N VAL A 97 -7.06 5.16 -16.59
CA VAL A 97 -7.61 6.31 -15.84
C VAL A 97 -6.82 7.57 -16.16
N LYS A 98 -5.49 7.49 -16.15
CA LYS A 98 -4.61 8.61 -16.50
C LYS A 98 -4.89 9.12 -17.90
N MET A 99 -4.88 8.24 -18.92
CA MET A 99 -5.19 8.60 -20.31
C MET A 99 -6.56 9.28 -20.43
N CYS A 100 -7.60 8.73 -19.78
CA CYS A 100 -8.94 9.32 -19.81
C CYS A 100 -8.97 10.72 -19.17
N ARG A 101 -8.24 10.94 -18.07
CA ARG A 101 -8.14 12.25 -17.41
C ARG A 101 -7.43 13.28 -18.27
N GLU A 102 -6.36 12.89 -18.96
CA GLU A 102 -5.62 13.74 -19.89
C GLU A 102 -6.51 14.21 -21.06
N GLU A 103 -7.43 13.36 -21.52
CA GLU A 103 -8.39 13.65 -22.61
C GLU A 103 -9.73 14.24 -22.11
N GLY A 104 -9.85 14.59 -20.84
CA GLY A 104 -11.06 15.20 -20.28
C GLY A 104 -12.28 14.27 -20.24
N ILE A 105 -12.07 12.94 -20.34
CA ILE A 105 -13.13 11.94 -20.27
C ILE A 105 -13.56 11.74 -18.81
N THR A 106 -14.86 11.64 -18.60
CA THR A 106 -15.42 11.37 -17.26
C THR A 106 -15.07 9.95 -16.83
N VAL A 107 -14.44 9.84 -15.65
CA VAL A 107 -14.13 8.57 -14.99
C VAL A 107 -14.87 8.51 -13.66
N THR A 108 -15.56 7.41 -13.38
CA THR A 108 -16.20 7.14 -12.10
C THR A 108 -15.87 5.74 -11.60
N SER A 109 -15.63 5.61 -10.30
CA SER A 109 -15.38 4.33 -9.65
C SER A 109 -16.62 3.89 -8.87
N LEU A 110 -17.03 2.65 -9.05
CA LEU A 110 -18.12 2.04 -8.32
C LEU A 110 -17.56 1.35 -7.07
N PRO A 111 -17.97 1.74 -5.86
CA PRO A 111 -17.51 1.08 -4.63
C PRO A 111 -17.78 -0.43 -4.66
N GLY A 112 -16.84 -1.19 -4.14
CA GLY A 112 -16.94 -2.64 -4.03
C GLY A 112 -15.76 -3.26 -3.30
N ALA A 113 -15.55 -4.54 -3.49
CA ALA A 113 -14.51 -5.31 -2.82
C ALA A 113 -13.11 -4.74 -3.10
N CYS A 114 -12.30 -4.62 -2.03
CA CYS A 114 -10.92 -4.17 -2.10
C CYS A 114 -10.10 -4.88 -1.00
N ALA A 115 -9.20 -5.76 -1.39
CA ALA A 115 -8.49 -6.64 -0.46
C ALA A 115 -7.68 -5.87 0.59
N CYS A 116 -6.98 -4.80 0.21
CA CYS A 116 -6.17 -4.02 1.14
C CYS A 116 -7.02 -3.32 2.22
N ILE A 117 -8.20 -2.79 1.85
CA ILE A 117 -9.10 -2.14 2.80
C ILE A 117 -9.80 -3.20 3.68
N THR A 118 -10.23 -4.32 3.10
CA THR A 118 -10.84 -5.43 3.86
C THR A 118 -9.86 -5.96 4.91
N ALA A 119 -8.60 -6.22 4.52
CA ALA A 119 -7.57 -6.64 5.45
C ALA A 119 -7.30 -5.61 6.55
N LEU A 120 -7.18 -4.33 6.18
CA LEU A 120 -6.94 -3.25 7.14
C LEU A 120 -8.03 -3.17 8.21
N THR A 121 -9.29 -3.33 7.82
CA THR A 121 -10.44 -3.22 8.75
C THR A 121 -10.50 -4.34 9.79
N ILE A 122 -9.98 -5.53 9.46
CA ILE A 122 -9.96 -6.69 10.38
C ILE A 122 -8.61 -6.91 11.05
N SER A 123 -7.59 -6.12 10.71
CA SER A 123 -6.21 -6.33 11.17
C SER A 123 -5.98 -6.06 12.66
N GLY A 124 -6.82 -5.24 13.29
CA GLY A 124 -6.56 -4.74 14.65
C GLY A 124 -5.42 -3.70 14.75
N ILE A 125 -4.82 -3.30 13.62
CA ILE A 125 -3.76 -2.29 13.52
C ILE A 125 -4.37 -0.91 13.22
N PRO A 126 -3.76 0.23 13.64
CA PRO A 126 -4.35 1.56 13.44
C PRO A 126 -4.70 1.87 11.99
N THR A 127 -5.94 2.28 11.74
CA THR A 127 -6.49 2.51 10.38
C THR A 127 -6.49 3.95 9.91
N ARG A 128 -6.25 4.91 10.82
CA ARG A 128 -6.39 6.35 10.52
C ARG A 128 -5.44 6.84 9.43
N ARG A 129 -4.22 6.31 9.41
CA ARG A 129 -3.19 6.66 8.43
C ARG A 129 -2.52 5.36 7.99
N PHE A 130 -2.52 5.10 6.71
CA PHE A 130 -1.87 3.94 6.13
C PHE A 130 -1.19 4.28 4.80
N ALA A 131 -0.24 3.44 4.40
CA ALA A 131 0.42 3.41 3.11
C ALA A 131 0.18 2.05 2.48
N PHE A 132 -0.12 2.03 1.19
CA PHE A 132 -0.28 0.82 0.41
C PHE A 132 0.90 0.67 -0.56
N GLU A 133 1.69 -0.38 -0.39
CA GLU A 133 2.92 -0.65 -1.15
C GLU A 133 2.73 -1.74 -2.21
N ALA A 134 1.52 -2.28 -2.34
CA ALA A 134 1.20 -3.39 -3.25
C ALA A 134 2.15 -4.59 -3.07
N PHE A 135 2.65 -5.17 -4.18
CA PHE A 135 3.67 -6.23 -4.15
C PHE A 135 5.07 -5.62 -4.13
N LEU A 136 5.91 -6.09 -3.21
CA LEU A 136 7.32 -5.70 -3.24
C LEU A 136 7.99 -6.17 -4.54
N PRO A 137 8.81 -5.32 -5.19
CA PRO A 137 9.46 -5.63 -6.46
C PRO A 137 10.30 -6.92 -6.40
N GLN A 138 10.48 -7.55 -7.56
CA GLN A 138 11.39 -8.70 -7.68
C GLN A 138 12.84 -8.25 -7.86
N ASP A 139 13.07 -7.08 -8.44
CA ASP A 139 14.40 -6.49 -8.52
C ASP A 139 14.97 -6.24 -7.12
N LYS A 140 16.16 -6.78 -6.87
CA LYS A 140 16.77 -6.76 -5.55
C LYS A 140 17.09 -5.35 -5.06
N LYS A 141 17.52 -4.47 -5.96
CA LYS A 141 17.94 -3.10 -5.61
C LYS A 141 16.72 -2.25 -5.25
N GLU A 142 15.70 -2.29 -6.09
CA GLU A 142 14.44 -1.58 -5.89
C GLU A 142 13.74 -2.07 -4.60
N ARG A 143 13.69 -3.41 -4.40
CA ARG A 143 13.14 -4.02 -3.19
C ARG A 143 13.84 -3.54 -1.93
N GLN A 144 15.18 -3.49 -1.91
CA GLN A 144 15.96 -3.00 -0.78
C GLN A 144 15.74 -1.51 -0.51
N GLN A 145 15.55 -0.73 -1.56
CA GLN A 145 15.23 0.68 -1.42
C GLN A 145 13.88 0.86 -0.71
N ILE A 146 12.82 0.20 -1.18
CA ILE A 146 11.48 0.27 -0.57
C ILE A 146 11.52 -0.22 0.89
N LEU A 147 12.17 -1.36 1.16
CA LEU A 147 12.34 -1.86 2.53
C LEU A 147 13.03 -0.82 3.44
N SER A 148 14.04 -0.12 2.93
CA SER A 148 14.72 0.94 3.67
C SER A 148 13.81 2.14 3.96
N GLU A 149 12.95 2.52 3.01
CA GLU A 149 11.97 3.58 3.18
C GLU A 149 10.90 3.19 4.22
N MET A 150 10.43 1.94 4.19
CA MET A 150 9.48 1.40 5.16
C MET A 150 10.00 1.43 6.61
N LYS A 151 11.32 1.40 6.81
CA LYS A 151 11.94 1.43 8.15
C LYS A 151 11.56 2.68 8.94
N GLU A 152 11.40 3.81 8.27
CA GLU A 152 11.04 5.09 8.89
C GLU A 152 9.54 5.42 8.76
N GLU A 153 8.76 4.54 8.14
CA GLU A 153 7.33 4.76 7.95
C GLU A 153 6.56 4.64 9.29
N THR A 154 5.76 5.67 9.57
CA THR A 154 4.96 5.78 10.80
C THR A 154 3.49 5.42 10.62
N ARG A 155 3.06 5.30 9.37
CA ARG A 155 1.71 4.87 9.03
C ARG A 155 1.64 3.35 9.03
N THR A 156 0.46 2.79 9.19
CA THR A 156 0.22 1.37 8.90
C THR A 156 0.62 1.07 7.46
N ILE A 157 1.35 0.00 7.22
CA ILE A 157 1.81 -0.41 5.89
C ILE A 157 1.00 -1.63 5.44
N ILE A 158 0.54 -1.61 4.21
CA ILE A 158 -0.22 -2.72 3.63
C ILE A 158 0.52 -3.23 2.40
N LEU A 159 0.79 -4.54 2.37
CA LEU A 159 1.43 -5.23 1.26
C LEU A 159 0.53 -6.36 0.74
N TYR A 160 0.63 -6.63 -0.55
CA TYR A 160 0.19 -7.89 -1.14
C TYR A 160 1.37 -8.86 -1.22
N GLU A 161 1.12 -10.15 -1.00
CA GLU A 161 2.16 -11.14 -1.18
C GLU A 161 1.61 -12.50 -1.62
N ALA A 162 2.33 -13.14 -2.52
CA ALA A 162 2.03 -14.48 -2.97
C ALA A 162 2.42 -15.52 -1.89
N PRO A 163 1.66 -16.62 -1.73
CA PRO A 163 1.88 -17.58 -0.64
C PRO A 163 3.29 -18.19 -0.66
N HIS A 164 3.83 -18.48 -1.84
CA HIS A 164 5.15 -19.07 -1.98
C HIS A 164 6.32 -18.13 -1.64
N ARG A 165 6.06 -16.81 -1.53
CA ARG A 165 7.04 -15.78 -1.17
C ARG A 165 6.89 -15.32 0.28
N LEU A 166 5.76 -15.61 0.92
CA LEU A 166 5.37 -15.03 2.22
C LEU A 166 6.47 -15.17 3.28
N VAL A 167 6.98 -16.38 3.52
CA VAL A 167 8.01 -16.61 4.57
C VAL A 167 9.27 -15.80 4.30
N LYS A 168 9.73 -15.76 3.05
CA LYS A 168 10.90 -14.97 2.66
C LYS A 168 10.65 -13.47 2.92
N THR A 169 9.50 -12.96 2.53
CA THR A 169 9.14 -11.56 2.72
C THR A 169 9.04 -11.19 4.20
N ILE A 170 8.43 -12.04 5.04
CA ILE A 170 8.37 -11.80 6.50
C ILE A 170 9.79 -11.74 7.10
N LYS A 171 10.72 -12.60 6.69
CA LYS A 171 12.12 -12.56 7.14
C LYS A 171 12.80 -11.23 6.79
N GLU A 172 12.69 -10.81 5.54
CA GLU A 172 13.28 -9.54 5.08
C GLU A 172 12.66 -8.34 5.82
N LEU A 173 11.36 -8.38 6.10
CA LEU A 173 10.68 -7.36 6.90
C LEU A 173 11.18 -7.36 8.35
N ALA A 174 11.34 -8.54 8.99
CA ALA A 174 11.85 -8.66 10.35
C ALA A 174 13.30 -8.13 10.47
N GLU A 175 14.16 -8.47 9.52
CA GLU A 175 15.54 -7.97 9.45
C GLU A 175 15.61 -6.44 9.29
N THR A 176 14.66 -5.85 8.57
CA THR A 176 14.67 -4.43 8.25
C THR A 176 13.94 -3.57 9.28
N LEU A 177 12.75 -4.01 9.71
CA LEU A 177 11.84 -3.24 10.56
C LEU A 177 11.94 -3.57 12.05
N GLY A 178 12.59 -4.69 12.38
CA GLY A 178 12.64 -5.27 13.72
C GLY A 178 11.66 -6.42 13.89
N GLY A 179 12.13 -7.53 14.50
CA GLY A 179 11.35 -8.76 14.65
C GLY A 179 10.14 -8.65 15.59
N ASP A 180 10.11 -7.66 16.46
CA ASP A 180 9.04 -7.33 17.41
C ASP A 180 7.90 -6.51 16.80
N ARG A 181 8.07 -5.99 15.56
CA ARG A 181 7.05 -5.22 14.83
C ARG A 181 5.80 -6.06 14.63
N LYS A 182 4.63 -5.49 14.98
CA LYS A 182 3.35 -6.18 14.82
C LYS A 182 2.93 -6.28 13.38
N ILE A 183 2.39 -7.44 13.04
CA ILE A 183 1.85 -7.75 11.72
C ILE A 183 0.55 -8.53 11.86
N THR A 184 -0.41 -8.26 10.97
CA THR A 184 -1.55 -9.13 10.73
C THR A 184 -1.48 -9.63 9.30
N ILE A 185 -1.53 -10.93 9.12
CA ILE A 185 -1.52 -11.59 7.81
C ILE A 185 -2.92 -12.13 7.54
N CYS A 186 -3.61 -11.46 6.60
CA CYS A 186 -4.94 -11.84 6.14
C CYS A 186 -4.81 -12.74 4.90
N ARG A 187 -5.48 -13.88 4.91
CA ARG A 187 -5.47 -14.82 3.80
C ARG A 187 -6.87 -15.24 3.45
N GLU A 188 -7.05 -15.58 2.15
CA GLU A 188 -8.33 -16.10 1.65
C GLU A 188 -9.52 -15.22 2.06
N LEU A 189 -9.34 -13.89 2.04
CA LEU A 189 -10.38 -12.92 2.40
C LEU A 189 -11.67 -13.20 1.64
N THR A 190 -12.78 -13.10 2.35
CA THR A 190 -14.15 -13.38 1.89
C THR A 190 -14.46 -14.84 1.51
N LYS A 191 -13.45 -15.72 1.50
CA LYS A 191 -13.60 -17.14 1.16
C LYS A 191 -13.87 -18.00 2.41
N LYS A 192 -14.23 -19.26 2.19
CA LYS A 192 -14.53 -20.24 3.27
C LYS A 192 -13.41 -20.42 4.30
N HIS A 193 -12.16 -20.22 3.89
CA HIS A 193 -10.98 -20.42 4.74
C HIS A 193 -10.27 -19.11 5.06
N GLU A 194 -11.04 -18.02 5.17
CA GLU A 194 -10.54 -16.73 5.61
C GLU A 194 -9.84 -16.83 6.96
N THR A 195 -8.66 -16.26 7.06
CA THR A 195 -7.90 -16.14 8.30
C THR A 195 -7.24 -14.78 8.42
N ALA A 196 -7.20 -14.25 9.64
CA ALA A 196 -6.40 -13.08 10.01
C ALA A 196 -5.51 -13.50 11.19
N TYR A 197 -4.24 -13.75 10.90
CA TYR A 197 -3.25 -14.15 11.90
C TYR A 197 -2.45 -12.94 12.36
N MET A 198 -2.53 -12.62 13.66
CA MET A 198 -1.86 -11.47 14.27
C MET A 198 -0.73 -11.95 15.18
N ASP A 199 0.47 -11.43 14.98
CA ASP A 199 1.66 -11.69 15.80
C ASP A 199 2.70 -10.57 15.59
N THR A 200 3.91 -10.77 16.10
CA THR A 200 5.10 -10.04 15.67
C THR A 200 5.67 -10.64 14.38
N LEU A 201 6.56 -9.93 13.70
CA LEU A 201 7.22 -10.45 12.49
C LEU A 201 7.98 -11.75 12.78
N ASP A 202 8.70 -11.84 13.91
CA ASP A 202 9.39 -13.06 14.33
C ASP A 202 8.42 -14.21 14.65
N GLY A 203 7.31 -13.92 15.32
CA GLY A 203 6.27 -14.91 15.59
C GLY A 203 5.62 -15.43 14.33
N ALA A 204 5.25 -14.53 13.41
CA ALA A 204 4.68 -14.86 12.12
C ALA A 204 5.66 -15.68 11.25
N CYS A 205 6.95 -15.35 11.30
CA CYS A 205 7.98 -16.12 10.59
C CYS A 205 8.00 -17.57 11.04
N ARG A 206 8.12 -17.81 12.35
CA ARG A 206 8.10 -19.17 12.95
C ARG A 206 6.82 -19.94 12.59
N PHE A 207 5.67 -19.27 12.72
CA PHE A 207 4.38 -19.90 12.43
C PHE A 207 4.28 -20.37 10.97
N TYR A 208 4.65 -19.50 10.00
CA TYR A 208 4.51 -19.84 8.57
C TYR A 208 5.63 -20.71 8.01
N GLU A 209 6.75 -20.86 8.70
CA GLU A 209 7.75 -21.91 8.41
C GLU A 209 7.21 -23.31 8.68
N GLU A 210 6.43 -23.46 9.75
CA GLU A 210 5.81 -24.75 10.11
C GLU A 210 4.47 -24.97 9.38
N ASN A 211 3.77 -23.89 9.02
CA ASN A 211 2.44 -23.90 8.40
C ASN A 211 2.45 -23.17 7.06
N PRO A 212 2.99 -23.75 5.97
CA PRO A 212 3.08 -23.09 4.67
C PRO A 212 1.72 -22.53 4.21
N PRO A 213 1.64 -21.26 3.85
CA PRO A 213 0.37 -20.62 3.49
C PRO A 213 -0.15 -21.11 2.13
N LYS A 214 -1.48 -21.05 1.97
CA LYS A 214 -2.17 -21.23 0.68
C LYS A 214 -2.98 -20.00 0.38
N GLY A 215 -3.14 -19.65 -0.90
CA GLY A 215 -3.88 -18.47 -1.33
C GLY A 215 -3.12 -17.18 -1.14
N GLU A 216 -3.63 -16.11 -1.73
CA GLU A 216 -3.04 -14.79 -1.66
C GLU A 216 -3.11 -14.21 -0.24
N CYS A 217 -2.10 -13.42 0.10
CA CYS A 217 -1.93 -12.85 1.41
C CYS A 217 -1.94 -11.31 1.32
N VAL A 218 -2.61 -10.69 2.28
CA VAL A 218 -2.49 -9.26 2.56
C VAL A 218 -1.81 -9.11 3.91
N LEU A 219 -0.67 -8.42 3.92
CA LEU A 219 0.10 -8.13 5.11
C LEU A 219 -0.23 -6.72 5.58
N VAL A 220 -0.64 -6.58 6.82
CA VAL A 220 -0.88 -5.29 7.45
C VAL A 220 0.10 -5.15 8.60
N LEU A 221 1.03 -4.18 8.49
CA LEU A 221 2.10 -3.97 9.47
C LEU A 221 1.86 -2.68 10.24
N GLU A 222 2.20 -2.69 11.52
CA GLU A 222 2.24 -1.48 12.32
C GLU A 222 3.40 -0.58 11.85
N GLY A 223 3.14 0.72 11.74
CA GLY A 223 4.18 1.70 11.47
C GLY A 223 5.11 1.91 12.67
N LYS A 224 6.23 2.60 12.47
CA LYS A 224 7.15 2.97 13.55
C LYS A 224 6.43 3.82 14.59
N SER A 225 6.51 3.44 15.87
CA SER A 225 5.84 4.17 16.93
C SER A 225 6.49 5.55 17.18
N ARG A 226 5.76 6.45 17.83
CA ARG A 226 6.30 7.75 18.22
C ARG A 226 7.44 7.62 19.24
N GLU A 227 7.30 6.66 20.14
CA GLU A 227 8.30 6.31 21.13
C GLU A 227 9.60 5.85 20.48
N GLU A 228 9.52 4.91 19.54
CA GLU A 228 10.68 4.45 18.75
C GLU A 228 11.32 5.60 17.96
N MET A 229 10.53 6.50 17.39
CA MET A 229 11.06 7.68 16.68
C MET A 229 11.80 8.63 17.60
N GLU A 230 11.25 8.89 18.78
CA GLU A 230 11.89 9.76 19.79
C GLU A 230 13.17 9.13 20.33
N GLU A 231 13.15 7.83 20.59
CA GLU A 231 14.33 7.07 21.02
C GLU A 231 15.43 7.06 19.95
N ALA A 232 15.08 6.77 18.70
CA ALA A 232 16.02 6.80 17.58
C ALA A 232 16.63 8.20 17.39
N LYS A 233 15.79 9.25 17.47
CA LYS A 233 16.24 10.64 17.41
C LYS A 233 17.17 10.98 18.55
N LYS A 234 16.83 10.56 19.78
CA LYS A 234 17.67 10.76 20.97
C LYS A 234 18.98 10.00 20.87
N ALA A 235 18.95 8.73 20.41
CA ALA A 235 20.14 7.94 20.20
C ALA A 235 21.08 8.59 19.16
N ARG A 236 20.56 9.10 18.04
CA ARG A 236 21.33 9.85 17.04
C ARG A 236 22.04 11.06 17.64
N TRP A 237 21.34 11.82 18.49
CA TRP A 237 21.95 12.98 19.13
C TRP A 237 22.97 12.60 20.20
N LEU A 238 22.77 11.46 20.90
CA LEU A 238 23.71 10.97 21.90
C LEU A 238 25.00 10.40 21.28
N ALA A 239 24.94 9.93 20.02
CA ALA A 239 26.12 9.47 19.29
C ALA A 239 27.09 10.60 18.93
N LEU A 240 26.62 11.85 18.88
CA LEU A 240 27.46 13.03 18.67
C LEU A 240 28.00 13.56 20.00
N SER A 241 29.15 14.25 20.02
CA SER A 241 29.55 15.07 21.15
C SER A 241 28.57 16.21 21.37
N VAL A 242 28.59 16.84 22.55
CA VAL A 242 27.72 17.99 22.82
C VAL A 242 28.06 19.16 21.93
N GLU A 243 29.37 19.33 21.66
CA GLU A 243 29.93 20.37 20.81
C GLU A 243 29.46 20.23 19.36
N GLU A 244 29.60 19.02 18.79
CA GLU A 244 29.12 18.72 17.43
C GLU A 244 27.61 18.96 17.28
N HIS A 245 26.81 18.47 18.24
CA HIS A 245 25.38 18.69 18.23
C HIS A 245 25.01 20.19 18.34
N PHE A 246 25.70 20.93 19.21
CA PHE A 246 25.53 22.36 19.35
C PHE A 246 25.94 23.12 18.08
N GLN A 247 27.05 22.73 17.44
CA GLN A 247 27.53 23.32 16.20
C GLN A 247 26.52 23.16 15.06
N ILE A 248 25.89 21.99 14.92
CA ILE A 248 24.84 21.76 13.91
C ILE A 248 23.74 22.84 13.99
N TYR A 249 23.34 23.24 15.18
CA TYR A 249 22.33 24.29 15.34
C TYR A 249 22.85 25.70 15.04
N LEU A 250 24.13 25.97 15.32
CA LEU A 250 24.75 27.21 14.91
C LEU A 250 24.88 27.32 13.39
N ASP A 251 25.25 26.23 12.72
CA ASP A 251 25.35 26.15 11.25
C ASP A 251 23.99 26.31 10.55
N GLN A 252 22.90 25.97 11.25
CA GLN A 252 21.53 26.25 10.83
C GLN A 252 21.10 27.71 11.05
N GLY A 253 21.99 28.58 11.56
CA GLY A 253 21.71 29.99 11.78
C GLY A 253 21.02 30.31 13.10
N LEU A 254 20.94 29.39 14.06
CA LEU A 254 20.36 29.67 15.36
C LEU A 254 21.33 30.47 16.24
N GLU A 255 20.81 31.41 17.01
CA GLU A 255 21.59 32.10 18.03
C GLU A 255 22.06 31.11 19.14
N LYS A 256 23.24 31.36 19.71
CA LYS A 256 23.88 30.52 20.75
C LYS A 256 22.93 30.13 21.90
N LYS A 257 22.06 31.08 22.33
CA LYS A 257 21.10 30.81 23.41
C LYS A 257 20.03 29.80 23.03
N GLU A 258 19.51 29.87 21.81
CA GLU A 258 18.50 28.98 21.30
C GLU A 258 19.12 27.63 20.89
N ALA A 259 20.30 27.62 20.28
CA ALA A 259 21.06 26.40 19.99
C ALA A 259 21.30 25.57 21.25
N MET A 260 21.76 26.19 22.36
CA MET A 260 21.91 25.50 23.65
C MET A 260 20.59 24.93 24.18
N LYS A 261 19.49 25.66 24.03
CA LYS A 261 18.17 25.22 24.50
C LYS A 261 17.68 24.00 23.70
N ARG A 262 17.87 24.00 22.40
CA ARG A 262 17.49 22.85 21.52
C ARG A 262 18.38 21.65 21.79
N THR A 263 19.71 21.83 21.87
CA THR A 263 20.64 20.77 22.23
C THR A 263 20.29 20.12 23.58
N ALA A 264 19.92 20.92 24.58
CA ALA A 264 19.49 20.43 25.88
C ALA A 264 18.18 19.63 25.79
N LYS A 265 17.18 20.13 25.06
CA LYS A 265 15.90 19.49 24.85
C LYS A 265 16.07 18.14 24.14
N ASP A 266 16.81 18.08 23.05
CA ASP A 266 16.97 16.86 22.25
C ASP A 266 17.76 15.77 22.99
N ARG A 267 18.66 16.15 23.90
CA ARG A 267 19.41 15.23 24.77
C ARG A 267 18.68 14.87 26.06
N GLY A 268 17.57 15.53 26.36
CA GLY A 268 16.84 15.32 27.61
C GLY A 268 17.62 15.76 28.86
N VAL A 269 18.49 16.79 28.73
CA VAL A 269 19.30 17.31 29.82
C VAL A 269 19.01 18.80 30.07
N SER A 270 19.50 19.34 31.19
CA SER A 270 19.31 20.77 31.46
C SER A 270 20.21 21.65 30.58
N LYS A 271 19.77 22.88 30.31
CA LYS A 271 20.58 23.87 29.59
C LYS A 271 21.88 24.16 30.33
N ARG A 272 21.88 24.07 31.68
CA ARG A 272 23.07 24.24 32.53
C ARG A 272 24.12 23.15 32.27
N ASP A 273 23.68 21.91 32.07
CA ASP A 273 24.59 20.79 31.76
C ASP A 273 25.28 20.98 30.40
N ILE A 274 24.52 21.45 29.39
CA ILE A 274 25.11 21.79 28.08
C ILE A 274 26.13 22.92 28.22
N TYR A 275 25.78 23.99 28.93
CA TYR A 275 26.69 25.11 29.15
C TYR A 275 28.01 24.69 29.85
N GLN A 276 27.91 23.86 30.89
CA GLN A 276 29.07 23.36 31.61
C GLN A 276 29.99 22.49 30.72
N LYS A 277 29.42 21.70 29.84
CA LYS A 277 30.20 20.86 28.88
C LYS A 277 30.89 21.69 27.82
N LEU A 278 30.23 22.73 27.32
CA LEU A 278 30.81 23.64 26.29
C LEU A 278 31.94 24.53 26.87
N ILE A 279 31.92 24.86 28.17
CA ILE A 279 32.97 25.74 28.81
C ILE A 279 34.15 24.93 29.33
N ARG A 280 33.99 23.67 29.77
CA ARG A 280 35.07 22.87 30.35
C ARG A 280 36.19 22.51 29.38
N LYS A 281 36.11 22.88 28.11
CA LYS A 281 37.14 22.65 27.08
C LYS A 281 37.83 23.92 26.56
N ASN A 282 37.47 25.10 27.09
CA ASN A 282 38.21 26.33 26.92
C ASN A 282 38.95 26.64 28.24
#